data_83a22d727c7d518df47d006aff496530
#
_entry.id   83a22d727c7d518df47d006aff496530
#
_cell.length_a   1.000
_cell.length_b   1.000
_cell.length_c   1.000
_cell.angle_alpha   90.00
_cell.angle_beta   90.00
_cell.angle_gamma   90.00
#
_symmetry.space_group_name_H-M   'P 1'
#
loop_
_entity.id
_entity.type
_entity.pdbx_description
1 polymer ?
#
loop_
_entity_poly.entity_id
_entity_poly.type
_entity_poly.pdbx_seq_one_letter_code
_entity_poly.pdbx_strand_id
1 'polypeptide(L)'
;GVVITEAGANAPNVAGLVYVAAVAPDLHESTTDLLKRAAPMPAGAGITKDASGFLWLDRSKYHADFAADVPENVTRVLSAAQVPIAATAFGETVSQVAWKEKPSWYVLTTKDRAVSPDVERFMAERMGAKVVPIASSHLAPVSHAGAIADVIDRAARELSRQQ
;
A
#
# COMPACT_ATOMS: atom_id res chain seq x y z
N GLY A 1 1.65 -0.15 4.52
CA GLY A 1 0.35 -0.25 5.20
C GLY A 1 0.46 -1.04 6.50
N VAL A 2 0.97 -2.28 6.47
CA VAL A 2 1.11 -3.13 7.68
C VAL A 2 1.81 -2.38 8.83
N VAL A 3 2.94 -1.72 8.53
CA VAL A 3 3.73 -0.99 9.55
C VAL A 3 2.91 0.09 10.24
N ILE A 4 2.19 0.94 9.49
CA ILE A 4 1.38 2.01 10.12
C ILE A 4 0.14 1.48 10.81
N THR A 5 -0.39 0.32 10.36
CA THR A 5 -1.49 -0.37 11.03
C THR A 5 -1.08 -0.84 12.43
N GLU A 6 0.10 -1.46 12.55
CA GLU A 6 0.63 -1.95 13.84
C GLU A 6 1.18 -0.80 14.70
N ALA A 7 2.18 -0.07 14.19
CA ALA A 7 2.91 0.93 14.94
C ALA A 7 2.07 2.17 15.34
N GLY A 8 1.02 2.47 14.56
CA GLY A 8 0.15 3.61 14.84
C GLY A 8 -0.79 3.41 16.03
N ALA A 9 -1.04 2.18 16.48
CA ALA A 9 -2.05 1.87 17.50
C ALA A 9 -1.71 2.51 18.86
N ASN A 10 -0.48 2.31 19.34
CA ASN A 10 -0.05 2.82 20.64
C ASN A 10 0.84 4.09 20.53
N ALA A 11 0.71 4.85 19.44
CA ALA A 11 1.48 6.05 19.20
C ALA A 11 0.63 7.30 19.47
N PRO A 12 0.75 7.95 20.66
CA PRO A 12 -0.08 9.10 21.04
C PRO A 12 0.18 10.33 20.16
N ASN A 13 1.32 10.40 19.50
CA ASN A 13 1.69 11.45 18.55
C ASN A 13 1.19 11.20 17.12
N VAL A 14 0.54 10.06 16.84
CA VAL A 14 -0.11 9.77 15.56
C VAL A 14 -1.57 10.18 15.63
N ALA A 15 -1.93 11.24 14.92
CA ALA A 15 -3.28 11.79 14.92
C ALA A 15 -4.21 11.11 13.89
N GLY A 16 -3.67 10.52 12.83
CA GLY A 16 -4.42 9.84 11.78
C GLY A 16 -3.50 9.09 10.82
N LEU A 17 -4.09 8.35 9.88
CA LEU A 17 -3.37 7.45 8.98
C LEU A 17 -3.73 7.74 7.52
N VAL A 18 -2.74 7.76 6.65
CA VAL A 18 -2.94 7.85 5.20
C VAL A 18 -2.35 6.61 4.53
N TYR A 19 -3.21 5.79 3.95
CA TYR A 19 -2.83 4.62 3.16
C TYR A 19 -2.79 4.99 1.68
N VAL A 20 -1.77 4.57 0.96
CA VAL A 20 -1.62 4.82 -0.49
C VAL A 20 -1.27 3.50 -1.15
N ALA A 21 -2.17 2.95 -1.98
CA ALA A 21 -1.99 1.64 -2.63
C ALA A 21 -1.48 0.57 -1.66
N ALA A 22 -2.01 0.52 -0.45
CA ALA A 22 -1.36 -0.17 0.66
C ALA A 22 -2.28 -1.18 1.33
N VAL A 23 -1.74 -2.33 1.76
CA VAL A 23 -2.50 -3.30 2.55
C VAL A 23 -2.75 -2.78 3.97
N ALA A 24 -3.97 -2.95 4.45
CA ALA A 24 -4.43 -2.54 5.78
C ALA A 24 -5.08 -3.74 6.48
N PRO A 25 -4.27 -4.64 7.08
CA PRO A 25 -4.78 -5.83 7.73
C PRO A 25 -5.62 -5.53 8.98
N ASP A 26 -6.54 -6.41 9.30
CA ASP A 26 -7.24 -6.45 10.59
C ASP A 26 -6.46 -7.32 11.59
N LEU A 27 -6.92 -7.34 12.83
CA LEU A 27 -6.31 -8.13 13.91
C LEU A 27 -6.13 -9.60 13.48
N HIS A 28 -4.91 -10.11 13.64
CA HIS A 28 -4.50 -11.45 13.24
C HIS A 28 -4.62 -11.78 11.74
N GLU A 29 -4.82 -10.77 10.90
CA GLU A 29 -4.82 -10.90 9.43
C GLU A 29 -3.43 -10.58 8.88
N SER A 30 -2.98 -11.36 7.90
CA SER A 30 -1.72 -11.15 7.19
C SER A 30 -1.94 -10.50 5.81
N THR A 31 -0.85 -9.99 5.21
CA THR A 31 -0.88 -9.55 3.81
C THR A 31 -1.33 -10.67 2.87
N THR A 32 -0.86 -11.90 3.12
CA THR A 32 -1.24 -13.07 2.33
C THR A 32 -2.75 -13.34 2.37
N ASP A 33 -3.38 -13.18 3.53
CA ASP A 33 -4.83 -13.38 3.67
C ASP A 33 -5.63 -12.33 2.89
N LEU A 34 -5.17 -11.08 2.90
CA LEU A 34 -5.77 -10.00 2.10
C LEU A 34 -5.63 -10.25 0.60
N LEU A 35 -4.44 -10.60 0.13
CA LEU A 35 -4.21 -10.82 -1.29
C LEU A 35 -4.98 -12.02 -1.85
N LYS A 36 -5.28 -13.05 -1.05
CA LYS A 36 -6.11 -14.19 -1.44
C LYS A 36 -7.59 -13.85 -1.67
N ARG A 37 -8.05 -12.65 -1.30
CA ARG A 37 -9.44 -12.23 -1.50
C ARG A 37 -9.78 -11.92 -2.97
N ALA A 38 -8.78 -11.77 -3.82
CA ALA A 38 -8.95 -11.56 -5.26
C ALA A 38 -8.09 -12.56 -6.06
N ALA A 39 -8.32 -12.61 -7.36
CA ALA A 39 -7.46 -13.35 -8.26
C ALA A 39 -6.01 -12.82 -8.19
N PRO A 40 -5.00 -13.68 -8.42
CA PRO A 40 -3.62 -13.25 -8.41
C PRO A 40 -3.37 -12.09 -9.38
N MET A 41 -2.71 -11.05 -8.89
CA MET A 41 -2.38 -9.88 -9.69
C MET A 41 -1.11 -10.10 -10.52
N PRO A 42 -0.97 -9.42 -11.68
CA PRO A 42 0.15 -9.61 -12.60
C PRO A 42 1.53 -9.44 -11.96
N ALA A 43 1.72 -8.47 -11.06
CA ALA A 43 2.98 -8.28 -10.37
C ALA A 43 3.39 -9.51 -9.54
N GLY A 44 2.42 -10.24 -8.98
CA GLY A 44 2.67 -11.46 -8.23
C GLY A 44 3.38 -12.55 -9.05
N ALA A 45 3.07 -12.65 -10.35
CA ALA A 45 3.74 -13.59 -11.26
C ALA A 45 5.20 -13.21 -11.57
N GLY A 46 5.59 -11.96 -11.30
CA GLY A 46 6.96 -11.48 -11.44
C GLY A 46 7.80 -11.57 -10.17
N ILE A 47 7.22 -12.05 -9.05
CA ILE A 47 7.95 -12.16 -7.78
C ILE A 47 8.78 -13.45 -7.78
N THR A 48 10.08 -13.32 -7.51
CA THR A 48 11.02 -14.42 -7.32
C THR A 48 11.60 -14.40 -5.92
N LYS A 49 11.89 -15.59 -5.38
CA LYS A 49 12.51 -15.76 -4.07
C LYS A 49 13.96 -16.18 -4.26
N ASP A 50 14.88 -15.45 -3.62
CA ASP A 50 16.29 -15.82 -3.62
C ASP A 50 16.63 -16.91 -2.58
N ALA A 51 17.89 -17.40 -2.63
CA ALA A 51 18.36 -18.45 -1.72
C ALA A 51 18.35 -18.04 -0.24
N SER A 52 18.36 -16.73 0.06
CA SER A 52 18.31 -16.18 1.40
C SER A 52 16.88 -15.95 1.91
N GLY A 53 15.86 -16.25 1.09
CA GLY A 53 14.46 -16.13 1.46
C GLY A 53 13.85 -14.76 1.22
N PHE A 54 14.54 -13.87 0.48
CA PHE A 54 14.01 -12.57 0.11
C PHE A 54 13.29 -12.60 -1.24
N LEU A 55 12.27 -11.78 -1.34
CA LEU A 55 11.45 -11.61 -2.54
C LEU A 55 11.91 -10.39 -3.34
N TRP A 56 11.98 -10.58 -4.65
CA TRP A 56 12.32 -9.58 -5.65
C TRP A 56 11.25 -9.55 -6.72
N LEU A 57 10.90 -8.36 -7.20
CA LEU A 57 10.10 -8.23 -8.41
C LEU A 57 11.04 -8.23 -9.62
N ASP A 58 10.76 -9.08 -10.61
CA ASP A 58 11.50 -9.13 -11.86
C ASP A 58 11.52 -7.75 -12.53
N ARG A 59 12.72 -7.28 -12.86
CA ARG A 59 12.93 -5.97 -13.47
C ARG A 59 12.20 -5.81 -14.79
N SER A 60 12.07 -6.88 -15.58
CA SER A 60 11.33 -6.87 -16.85
C SER A 60 9.82 -6.69 -16.67
N LYS A 61 9.29 -7.00 -15.49
CA LYS A 61 7.87 -6.86 -15.12
C LYS A 61 7.58 -5.56 -14.36
N TYR A 62 8.61 -4.96 -13.79
CA TYR A 62 8.47 -3.80 -12.89
C TYR A 62 7.67 -2.66 -13.49
N HIS A 63 8.00 -2.23 -14.73
CA HIS A 63 7.25 -1.16 -15.39
C HIS A 63 5.79 -1.57 -15.63
N ALA A 64 5.55 -2.64 -16.37
CA ALA A 64 4.20 -3.02 -16.80
C ALA A 64 3.25 -3.41 -15.65
N ASP A 65 3.77 -4.06 -14.61
CA ASP A 65 2.94 -4.70 -13.58
C ASP A 65 2.97 -3.98 -12.22
N PHE A 66 3.87 -2.99 -12.04
CA PHE A 66 4.01 -2.28 -10.77
C PHE A 66 3.97 -0.74 -10.92
N ALA A 67 4.45 -0.22 -12.05
CA ALA A 67 4.68 1.21 -12.26
C ALA A 67 4.31 1.68 -13.67
N ALA A 68 3.19 1.20 -14.22
CA ALA A 68 2.84 1.36 -15.64
C ALA A 68 2.59 2.82 -16.08
N ASP A 69 2.30 3.71 -15.18
CA ASP A 69 2.08 5.15 -15.42
C ASP A 69 3.29 6.03 -15.03
N VAL A 70 4.41 5.41 -14.66
CA VAL A 70 5.69 6.10 -14.43
C VAL A 70 6.55 6.00 -15.68
N PRO A 71 7.27 7.06 -16.12
CA PRO A 71 8.14 6.98 -17.29
C PRO A 71 9.14 5.82 -17.23
N GLU A 72 9.33 5.12 -18.35
CA GLU A 72 10.11 3.87 -18.39
C GLU A 72 11.59 4.06 -17.99
N ASN A 73 12.18 5.21 -18.32
CA ASN A 73 13.55 5.56 -17.90
C ASN A 73 13.65 5.69 -16.36
N VAL A 74 12.57 6.13 -15.68
CA VAL A 74 12.51 6.22 -14.22
C VAL A 74 12.30 4.84 -13.62
N THR A 75 11.36 4.04 -14.14
CA THR A 75 11.10 2.69 -13.63
C THR A 75 12.30 1.77 -13.78
N ARG A 76 13.11 1.93 -14.82
CA ARG A 76 14.37 1.22 -14.98
C ARG A 76 15.35 1.48 -13.83
N VAL A 77 15.44 2.73 -13.36
CA VAL A 77 16.27 3.08 -12.20
C VAL A 77 15.66 2.52 -10.92
N LEU A 78 14.35 2.71 -10.71
CA LEU A 78 13.66 2.23 -9.51
C LEU A 78 13.73 0.71 -9.38
N SER A 79 13.55 -0.03 -10.48
CA SER A 79 13.67 -1.49 -10.48
C SER A 79 15.07 -1.99 -10.14
N ALA A 80 16.11 -1.22 -10.49
CA ALA A 80 17.48 -1.54 -10.13
C ALA A 80 17.80 -1.22 -8.66
N ALA A 81 17.12 -0.21 -8.11
CA ALA A 81 17.30 0.26 -6.73
C ALA A 81 16.32 -0.40 -5.73
N GLN A 82 15.48 -1.35 -6.17
CA GLN A 82 14.53 -2.00 -5.26
C GLN A 82 15.26 -2.69 -4.10
N VAL A 83 14.66 -2.59 -2.91
CA VAL A 83 15.11 -3.32 -1.72
C VAL A 83 14.23 -4.55 -1.57
N PRO A 84 14.80 -5.74 -1.36
CA PRO A 84 14.01 -6.96 -1.22
C PRO A 84 13.25 -7.00 0.11
N ILE A 85 12.15 -7.74 0.12
CA ILE A 85 11.38 -8.00 1.34
C ILE A 85 11.52 -9.48 1.74
N ALA A 86 11.64 -9.75 3.04
CA ALA A 86 11.62 -11.13 3.52
C ALA A 86 10.29 -11.80 3.17
N ALA A 87 10.34 -13.02 2.63
CA ALA A 87 9.13 -13.75 2.23
C ALA A 87 8.19 -14.01 3.42
N THR A 88 8.73 -14.15 4.63
CA THR A 88 7.97 -14.32 5.87
C THR A 88 7.07 -13.13 6.20
N ALA A 89 7.48 -11.91 5.83
CA ALA A 89 6.73 -10.68 6.13
C ALA A 89 5.31 -10.67 5.53
N PHE A 90 5.07 -11.41 4.45
CA PHE A 90 3.73 -11.53 3.87
C PHE A 90 2.78 -12.40 4.71
N GLY A 91 3.31 -13.32 5.49
CA GLY A 91 2.55 -14.21 6.37
C GLY A 91 2.44 -13.71 7.82
N GLU A 92 3.20 -12.69 8.19
CA GLU A 92 3.13 -12.10 9.53
C GLU A 92 1.80 -11.37 9.73
N THR A 93 1.19 -11.57 10.90
CA THR A 93 -0.09 -10.95 11.26
C THR A 93 0.13 -9.76 12.18
N VAL A 94 -0.80 -8.80 12.16
CA VAL A 94 -0.77 -7.68 13.09
C VAL A 94 -1.42 -8.05 14.42
N SER A 95 -0.88 -7.56 15.53
CA SER A 95 -1.40 -7.73 16.88
C SER A 95 -2.20 -6.53 17.37
N GLN A 96 -2.13 -5.41 16.64
CA GLN A 96 -2.81 -4.17 16.95
C GLN A 96 -3.26 -3.50 15.64
N VAL A 97 -4.33 -2.70 15.72
CA VAL A 97 -4.98 -2.16 14.52
C VAL A 97 -5.32 -0.68 14.70
N ALA A 98 -4.40 0.19 14.32
CA ALA A 98 -4.52 1.63 14.52
C ALA A 98 -5.73 2.27 13.82
N TRP A 99 -6.13 1.77 12.65
CA TRP A 99 -7.27 2.32 11.90
C TRP A 99 -8.63 2.07 12.57
N LYS A 100 -8.72 1.21 13.60
CA LYS A 100 -9.93 1.06 14.43
C LYS A 100 -10.17 2.23 15.38
N GLU A 101 -9.10 2.96 15.71
CA GLU A 101 -9.12 4.02 16.71
C GLU A 101 -8.79 5.39 16.11
N LYS A 102 -8.14 5.43 14.95
CA LYS A 102 -7.64 6.66 14.34
C LYS A 102 -8.32 6.96 13.01
N PRO A 103 -8.66 8.24 12.76
CA PRO A 103 -9.17 8.66 11.45
C PRO A 103 -8.21 8.23 10.33
N SER A 104 -8.76 7.70 9.26
CA SER A 104 -7.95 7.14 8.17
C SER A 104 -8.40 7.66 6.81
N TRP A 105 -7.45 7.86 5.92
CA TRP A 105 -7.63 8.18 4.50
C TRP A 105 -7.02 7.07 3.67
N TYR A 106 -7.63 6.78 2.54
CA TYR A 106 -7.13 5.74 1.64
C TYR A 106 -7.11 6.25 0.19
N VAL A 107 -5.91 6.34 -0.38
CA VAL A 107 -5.72 6.58 -1.80
C VAL A 107 -5.81 5.23 -2.51
N LEU A 108 -6.92 5.03 -3.23
CA LEU A 108 -7.22 3.82 -3.98
C LEU A 108 -6.71 3.96 -5.41
N THR A 109 -5.82 3.05 -5.82
CA THR A 109 -5.19 3.06 -7.14
C THR A 109 -5.95 2.17 -8.11
N THR A 110 -6.77 2.80 -8.99
CA THR A 110 -7.74 2.07 -9.82
C THR A 110 -7.14 1.26 -10.97
N LYS A 111 -5.84 1.42 -11.25
CA LYS A 111 -5.09 0.68 -12.27
C LYS A 111 -3.95 -0.14 -11.65
N ASP A 112 -4.03 -0.40 -10.35
CA ASP A 112 -3.03 -1.21 -9.64
C ASP A 112 -3.02 -2.65 -10.16
N ARG A 113 -1.83 -3.18 -10.43
CA ARG A 113 -1.59 -4.55 -10.90
C ARG A 113 -0.76 -5.36 -9.90
N ALA A 114 -0.46 -4.80 -8.73
CA ALA A 114 0.21 -5.46 -7.61
C ALA A 114 -0.76 -5.81 -6.48
N VAL A 115 -1.60 -4.86 -6.08
CA VAL A 115 -2.73 -5.09 -5.17
C VAL A 115 -4.02 -4.88 -5.96
N SER A 116 -4.96 -5.81 -5.87
CA SER A 116 -6.24 -5.67 -6.56
C SER A 116 -6.98 -4.42 -6.08
N PRO A 117 -7.47 -3.54 -6.99
CA PRO A 117 -8.31 -2.41 -6.61
C PRO A 117 -9.56 -2.80 -5.83
N ASP A 118 -10.08 -4.02 -6.01
CA ASP A 118 -11.21 -4.53 -5.23
C ASP A 118 -10.80 -4.86 -3.80
N VAL A 119 -9.58 -5.37 -3.59
CA VAL A 119 -9.01 -5.58 -2.25
C VAL A 119 -8.72 -4.25 -1.56
N GLU A 120 -8.17 -3.27 -2.29
CA GLU A 120 -7.99 -1.91 -1.78
C GLU A 120 -9.33 -1.31 -1.32
N ARG A 121 -10.37 -1.41 -2.15
CA ARG A 121 -11.71 -0.93 -1.83
C ARG A 121 -12.29 -1.62 -0.60
N PHE A 122 -12.20 -2.95 -0.56
CA PHE A 122 -12.63 -3.74 0.61
C PHE A 122 -11.97 -3.26 1.90
N MET A 123 -10.65 -3.05 1.88
CA MET A 123 -9.91 -2.58 3.06
C MET A 123 -10.35 -1.16 3.46
N ALA A 124 -10.43 -0.25 2.48
CA ALA A 124 -10.81 1.13 2.72
C ALA A 124 -12.24 1.27 3.30
N GLU A 125 -13.20 0.50 2.78
CA GLU A 125 -14.57 0.45 3.28
C GLU A 125 -14.64 -0.13 4.69
N ARG A 126 -13.95 -1.25 4.93
CA ARG A 126 -13.87 -1.87 6.26
C ARG A 126 -13.32 -0.94 7.33
N MET A 127 -12.32 -0.13 6.96
CA MET A 127 -11.70 0.86 7.83
C MET A 127 -12.58 2.09 8.07
N GLY A 128 -13.67 2.29 7.32
CA GLY A 128 -14.39 3.54 7.29
C GLY A 128 -13.53 4.72 6.82
N ALA A 129 -12.51 4.46 5.99
CA ALA A 129 -11.58 5.46 5.54
C ALA A 129 -12.20 6.46 4.55
N LYS A 130 -11.70 7.69 4.53
CA LYS A 130 -12.02 8.66 3.48
C LYS A 130 -11.28 8.27 2.20
N VAL A 131 -12.00 7.72 1.22
CA VAL A 131 -11.43 7.17 -0.01
C VAL A 131 -11.22 8.26 -1.05
N VAL A 132 -10.01 8.29 -1.64
CA VAL A 132 -9.65 9.13 -2.79
C VAL A 132 -9.18 8.22 -3.92
N PRO A 133 -10.00 7.96 -4.96
CA PRO A 133 -9.59 7.15 -6.08
C PRO A 133 -8.67 7.95 -7.02
N ILE A 134 -7.58 7.32 -7.45
CA ILE A 134 -6.64 7.86 -8.44
C ILE A 134 -6.43 6.82 -9.54
N ALA A 135 -6.45 7.25 -10.80
CA ALA A 135 -6.22 6.38 -11.95
C ALA A 135 -4.72 6.11 -12.15
N SER A 136 -4.10 5.49 -11.17
CA SER A 136 -2.66 5.20 -11.10
C SER A 136 -2.38 3.71 -10.98
N SER A 137 -1.15 3.31 -11.35
CA SER A 137 -0.52 2.06 -10.97
C SER A 137 -0.16 2.05 -9.47
N HIS A 138 0.50 0.99 -8.99
CA HIS A 138 0.91 0.85 -7.58
C HIS A 138 1.83 1.98 -7.09
N LEU A 139 2.64 2.58 -7.98
CA LEU A 139 3.57 3.66 -7.65
C LEU A 139 2.94 5.07 -7.75
N ALA A 140 1.71 5.25 -7.30
CA ALA A 140 1.05 6.55 -7.22
C ALA A 140 1.89 7.66 -6.56
N PRO A 141 2.69 7.40 -5.51
CA PRO A 141 3.57 8.42 -4.94
C PRO A 141 4.61 8.99 -5.92
N VAL A 142 4.93 8.24 -6.98
CA VAL A 142 5.87 8.69 -8.03
C VAL A 142 5.12 9.36 -9.18
N SER A 143 4.09 8.71 -9.71
CA SER A 143 3.35 9.20 -10.88
C SER A 143 2.38 10.35 -10.56
N HIS A 144 1.85 10.41 -9.34
CA HIS A 144 0.83 11.35 -8.88
C HIS A 144 1.22 12.06 -7.58
N ALA A 145 2.51 12.38 -7.42
CA ALA A 145 3.07 12.95 -6.17
C ALA A 145 2.29 14.16 -5.64
N GLY A 146 1.86 15.08 -6.52
CA GLY A 146 1.06 16.25 -6.14
C GLY A 146 -0.28 15.86 -5.53
N ALA A 147 -1.03 14.93 -6.18
CA ALA A 147 -2.32 14.47 -5.67
C ALA A 147 -2.18 13.74 -4.32
N ILE A 148 -1.11 12.97 -4.14
CA ILE A 148 -0.82 12.33 -2.85
C ILE A 148 -0.52 13.37 -1.77
N ALA A 149 0.30 14.38 -2.07
CA ALA A 149 0.60 15.47 -1.16
C ALA A 149 -0.68 16.24 -0.74
N ASP A 150 -1.59 16.49 -1.68
CA ASP A 150 -2.88 17.15 -1.41
C ASP A 150 -3.77 16.33 -0.44
N VAL A 151 -3.76 14.99 -0.57
CA VAL A 151 -4.50 14.11 0.35
C VAL A 151 -3.90 14.19 1.76
N ILE A 152 -2.58 14.14 1.87
CA ILE A 152 -1.87 14.21 3.16
C ILE A 152 -2.12 15.57 3.83
N ASP A 153 -1.99 16.68 3.09
CA ASP A 153 -2.24 18.03 3.60
C ASP A 153 -3.70 18.20 4.05
N ARG A 154 -4.66 17.70 3.27
CA ARG A 154 -6.08 17.71 3.66
C ARG A 154 -6.32 16.92 4.93
N ALA A 155 -5.75 15.72 5.06
CA ALA A 155 -5.84 14.91 6.26
C ALA A 155 -5.30 15.65 7.48
N ALA A 156 -4.11 16.26 7.37
CA ALA A 156 -3.50 17.04 8.43
C ALA A 156 -4.36 18.24 8.86
N ARG A 157 -4.90 19.01 7.89
CA ARG A 157 -5.78 20.15 8.17
C ARG A 157 -7.10 19.74 8.84
N GLU A 158 -7.69 18.62 8.45
CA GLU A 158 -8.92 18.11 9.05
C GLU A 158 -8.69 17.71 10.51
N LEU A 159 -7.57 17.05 10.80
CA LEU A 159 -7.19 16.64 12.16
C LEU A 159 -6.91 17.87 13.07
N SER A 160 -6.24 18.89 12.55
CA SER A 160 -5.95 20.11 13.30
C SER A 160 -7.20 20.92 13.69
N ARG A 161 -8.32 20.74 12.99
CA ARG A 161 -9.60 21.41 13.31
C ARG A 161 -10.43 20.69 14.37
N GLN A 162 -10.05 19.48 14.73
CA GLN A 162 -10.75 18.64 15.71
C GLN A 162 -10.10 18.69 17.10
N GLN A 163 -8.95 19.32 17.20
CA GLN A 163 -8.23 19.61 18.45
C GLN A 163 -8.59 21.01 18.98
#